data_d2877bc6338d45cbddebcf9ee13e6c60
#
_entry.id   d2877bc6338d45cbddebcf9ee13e6c60
#
_cell.length_a   1.000
_cell.length_b   1.000
_cell.length_c   1.000
_cell.angle_alpha   90.00
_cell.angle_beta   90.00
_cell.angle_gamma   90.00
#
_symmetry.space_group_name_H-M   'P 1'
#
loop_
_entity.id
_entity.type
_entity.pdbx_description
1 polymer ?
#
loop_
_entity_poly.entity_id
_entity_poly.type
_entity_poly.pdbx_seq_one_letter_code
_entity_poly.pdbx_strand_id
1 'polypeptide(L)'
;MFIDDSSVIRKVAKRILSGHDMLVIEAATGSQAIEMCAADMPDIIVVDGALPDMASADVIRQIRAIDSPVKPRIAICLVEFDIGAIMRAKRAGAQDYLLKPFNRSQLLSRFRDLRAA
;
A
#
# COMPACT_ATOMS: atom_id res chain seq x y z
N MET A 1 -3.99 -4.89 1.41
CA MET A 1 -4.66 -3.65 1.88
C MET A 1 -4.30 -2.49 0.96
N PHE A 2 -5.28 -1.69 0.64
CA PHE A 2 -5.08 -0.49 -0.18
C PHE A 2 -5.43 0.75 0.65
N ILE A 3 -4.44 1.60 0.91
CA ILE A 3 -4.57 2.78 1.77
C ILE A 3 -4.55 4.03 0.89
N ASP A 4 -5.71 4.67 0.74
CA ASP A 4 -5.87 5.86 -0.09
C ASP A 4 -7.12 6.60 0.37
N ASP A 5 -7.09 7.92 0.47
CA ASP A 5 -8.26 8.70 0.86
C ASP A 5 -9.30 8.79 -0.25
N SER A 6 -8.93 8.47 -1.50
CA SER A 6 -9.85 8.43 -2.63
C SER A 6 -10.62 7.11 -2.67
N SER A 7 -11.92 7.15 -2.40
CA SER A 7 -12.78 5.97 -2.50
C SER A 7 -12.83 5.42 -3.93
N VAL A 8 -12.69 6.28 -4.94
CA VAL A 8 -12.67 5.87 -6.35
C VAL A 8 -11.45 5.00 -6.65
N ILE A 9 -10.27 5.44 -6.21
CA ILE A 9 -9.02 4.69 -6.40
C ILE A 9 -9.12 3.33 -5.68
N ARG A 10 -9.60 3.31 -4.43
CA ARG A 10 -9.77 2.05 -3.69
C ARG A 10 -10.73 1.10 -4.39
N LYS A 11 -11.85 1.60 -4.90
CA LYS A 11 -12.83 0.77 -5.62
C LYS A 11 -12.29 0.21 -6.92
N VAL A 12 -11.54 1.00 -7.67
CA VAL A 12 -10.88 0.54 -8.90
C VAL A 12 -9.88 -0.56 -8.60
N ALA A 13 -9.02 -0.35 -7.60
CA ALA A 13 -8.05 -1.35 -7.17
C ALA A 13 -8.72 -2.65 -6.72
N LYS A 14 -9.75 -2.54 -5.90
CA LYS A 14 -10.51 -3.69 -5.41
C LYS A 14 -11.15 -4.49 -6.56
N ARG A 15 -11.73 -3.79 -7.54
CA ARG A 15 -12.34 -4.44 -8.70
C ARG A 15 -11.32 -5.23 -9.51
N ILE A 16 -10.13 -4.65 -9.72
CA ILE A 16 -9.07 -5.29 -10.49
C ILE A 16 -8.54 -6.53 -9.73
N LEU A 17 -8.26 -6.38 -8.45
CA LEU A 17 -7.55 -7.39 -7.67
C LEU A 17 -8.45 -8.54 -7.21
N SER A 18 -9.73 -8.29 -6.96
CA SER A 18 -10.65 -9.29 -6.41
C SER A 18 -10.85 -10.51 -7.32
N GLY A 19 -10.63 -10.37 -8.62
CA GLY A 19 -10.71 -11.49 -9.56
C GLY A 19 -9.49 -12.40 -9.60
N HIS A 20 -8.51 -12.21 -8.70
CA HIS A 20 -7.21 -12.89 -8.74
C HIS A 20 -6.87 -13.58 -7.42
N ASP A 21 -7.85 -14.20 -6.79
CA ASP A 21 -7.71 -14.92 -5.51
C ASP A 21 -7.13 -14.04 -4.39
N MET A 22 -7.50 -12.77 -4.39
CA MET A 22 -7.08 -11.81 -3.38
C MET A 22 -8.26 -11.25 -2.62
N LEU A 23 -8.14 -11.21 -1.29
CA LEU A 23 -9.07 -10.48 -0.44
C LEU A 23 -8.54 -9.04 -0.31
N VAL A 24 -9.30 -8.09 -0.84
CA VAL A 24 -8.89 -6.68 -0.81
C VAL A 24 -9.58 -5.97 0.35
N ILE A 25 -8.78 -5.40 1.24
CA ILE A 25 -9.26 -4.56 2.34
C ILE A 25 -8.80 -3.13 2.11
N GLU A 26 -9.59 -2.16 2.55
CA GLU A 26 -9.42 -0.75 2.27
C GLU A 26 -9.25 0.05 3.56
N ALA A 27 -8.40 1.07 3.51
CA ALA A 27 -8.29 2.08 4.56
C ALA A 27 -8.23 3.46 3.91
N ALA A 28 -8.89 4.44 4.52
CA ALA A 28 -8.94 5.80 4.01
C ALA A 28 -7.89 6.72 4.63
N THR A 29 -7.32 6.33 5.77
CA THR A 29 -6.32 7.11 6.52
C THR A 29 -5.20 6.22 7.01
N GLY A 30 -4.06 6.83 7.36
CA GLY A 30 -2.94 6.12 7.95
C GLY A 30 -3.28 5.52 9.30
N SER A 31 -3.97 6.27 10.14
CA SER A 31 -4.44 5.81 11.46
C SER A 31 -5.30 4.57 11.37
N GLN A 32 -6.28 4.58 10.47
CA GLN A 32 -7.16 3.44 10.24
C GLN A 32 -6.36 2.22 9.78
N ALA A 33 -5.43 2.43 8.85
CA ALA A 33 -4.60 1.35 8.33
C ALA A 33 -3.76 0.69 9.42
N ILE A 34 -3.15 1.49 10.30
CA ILE A 34 -2.32 0.98 11.40
C ILE A 34 -3.17 0.14 12.37
N GLU A 35 -4.36 0.63 12.73
CA GLU A 35 -5.30 -0.11 13.57
C GLU A 35 -5.69 -1.45 12.95
N MET A 36 -6.03 -1.44 11.67
CA MET A 36 -6.42 -2.66 10.95
C MET A 36 -5.26 -3.66 10.85
N CYS A 37 -4.04 -3.18 10.62
CA CYS A 37 -2.85 -4.03 10.58
C CYS A 37 -2.54 -4.65 11.94
N ALA A 38 -2.78 -3.92 13.02
CA ALA A 38 -2.57 -4.44 14.37
C ALA A 38 -3.57 -5.57 14.70
N ALA A 39 -4.79 -5.49 14.17
CA ALA A 39 -5.81 -6.52 14.35
C ALA A 39 -5.55 -7.74 13.48
N ASP A 40 -5.16 -7.53 12.21
CA ASP A 40 -4.94 -8.60 11.24
C ASP A 40 -4.00 -8.10 10.14
N MET A 41 -2.74 -8.52 10.18
CA MET A 41 -1.71 -8.02 9.25
C MET A 41 -1.94 -8.57 7.84
N PRO A 42 -2.15 -7.69 6.84
CA PRO A 42 -2.27 -8.14 5.46
C PRO A 42 -0.93 -8.56 4.87
N ASP A 43 -0.96 -9.31 3.78
CA ASP A 43 0.25 -9.78 3.10
C ASP A 43 0.90 -8.70 2.24
N ILE A 44 0.07 -7.86 1.61
CA ILE A 44 0.52 -6.79 0.72
C ILE A 44 -0.20 -5.50 1.09
N ILE A 45 0.56 -4.41 1.16
CA ILE A 45 0.03 -3.09 1.50
C ILE A 45 0.49 -2.08 0.44
N VAL A 46 -0.46 -1.34 -0.13
CA VAL A 46 -0.17 -0.19 -0.99
C VAL A 46 -0.57 1.07 -0.23
N VAL A 47 0.37 1.97 -0.04
CA VAL A 47 0.19 3.18 0.76
C VAL A 47 0.23 4.40 -0.16
N ASP A 48 -0.84 5.20 -0.16
CA ASP A 48 -0.86 6.48 -0.87
C ASP A 48 0.22 7.42 -0.33
N GLY A 49 0.96 8.06 -1.23
CA GLY A 49 2.01 9.01 -0.87
C GLY A 49 1.51 10.34 -0.30
N ALA A 50 0.21 10.59 -0.35
CA ALA A 50 -0.40 11.86 0.09
C ALA A 50 -1.63 11.61 0.97
N LEU A 51 -1.46 10.92 2.09
CA LEU A 51 -2.53 10.69 3.05
C LEU A 51 -2.85 11.97 3.83
N PRO A 52 -4.13 12.16 4.23
CA PRO A 52 -4.55 13.40 4.87
C PRO A 52 -4.07 13.55 6.33
N ASP A 53 -3.79 12.46 7.02
CA ASP A 53 -3.52 12.50 8.47
C ASP A 53 -2.06 12.24 8.84
N MET A 54 -1.30 11.56 8.00
CA MET A 54 0.08 11.16 8.32
C MET A 54 0.94 11.12 7.06
N ALA A 55 2.25 11.32 7.24
CA ALA A 55 3.21 11.04 6.18
C ALA A 55 3.26 9.53 5.90
N SER A 56 3.33 9.15 4.63
CA SER A 56 3.36 7.74 4.22
C SER A 56 4.52 6.97 4.84
N ALA A 57 5.69 7.61 4.97
CA ALA A 57 6.85 6.98 5.63
C ALA A 57 6.58 6.64 7.09
N ASP A 58 5.81 7.49 7.80
CA ASP A 58 5.44 7.23 9.20
C ASP A 58 4.45 6.07 9.30
N VAL A 59 3.50 5.98 8.37
CA VAL A 59 2.58 4.84 8.30
C VAL A 59 3.38 3.55 8.12
N ILE A 60 4.31 3.54 7.18
CA ILE A 60 5.14 2.36 6.89
C ILE A 60 5.96 1.96 8.12
N ARG A 61 6.61 2.93 8.78
CA ARG A 61 7.40 2.66 9.99
C ARG A 61 6.55 2.06 11.09
N GLN A 62 5.37 2.61 11.33
CA GLN A 62 4.49 2.11 12.40
C GLN A 62 3.94 0.73 12.08
N ILE A 63 3.63 0.43 10.83
CA ILE A 63 3.23 -0.91 10.41
C ILE A 63 4.38 -1.90 10.61
N ARG A 64 5.60 -1.53 10.22
CA ARG A 64 6.79 -2.36 10.41
C ARG A 64 7.11 -2.62 11.89
N ALA A 65 6.74 -1.72 12.77
CA ALA A 65 6.95 -1.85 14.21
C ALA A 65 5.95 -2.79 14.89
N ILE A 66 4.86 -3.15 14.21
CA ILE A 66 3.88 -4.09 14.77
C ILE A 66 4.51 -5.49 14.83
N ASP A 67 4.44 -6.11 16.02
CA ASP A 67 4.90 -7.49 16.21
C ASP A 67 3.89 -8.44 15.55
N SER A 68 4.32 -9.08 14.47
CA SER A 68 3.46 -9.98 13.70
C SER A 68 4.32 -11.05 13.01
N PRO A 69 3.84 -12.30 12.94
CA PRO A 69 4.51 -13.32 12.13
C PRO A 69 4.44 -13.02 10.63
N VAL A 70 3.44 -12.26 10.19
CA VAL A 70 3.32 -11.82 8.80
C VAL A 70 4.17 -10.57 8.61
N LYS A 71 5.09 -10.60 7.64
CA LYS A 71 5.91 -9.44 7.24
C LYS A 71 5.39 -8.96 5.89
N PRO A 72 4.55 -7.89 5.85
CA PRO A 72 3.90 -7.49 4.62
C PRO A 72 4.89 -6.94 3.59
N ARG A 73 4.56 -7.13 2.32
CA ARG A 73 5.20 -6.43 1.22
C ARG A 73 4.52 -5.07 1.10
N ILE A 74 5.29 -3.99 1.03
CA ILE A 74 4.74 -2.63 1.04
C ILE A 74 5.24 -1.88 -0.19
N ALA A 75 4.31 -1.24 -0.91
CA ALA A 75 4.61 -0.30 -2.00
C ALA A 75 3.99 1.05 -1.70
N ILE A 76 4.70 2.12 -2.05
CA ILE A 76 4.15 3.48 -2.02
C ILE A 76 3.51 3.81 -3.36
N CYS A 77 2.35 4.48 -3.34
CA CYS A 77 1.64 4.89 -4.55
C CYS A 77 1.72 6.41 -4.72
N LEU A 78 2.20 6.86 -5.89
CA LEU A 78 2.47 8.26 -6.17
C LEU A 78 1.79 8.72 -7.45
N VAL A 79 1.40 10.00 -7.54
CA VAL A 79 0.82 10.58 -8.76
C VAL A 79 1.87 10.85 -9.82
N GLU A 80 3.14 11.01 -9.43
CA GLU A 80 4.26 11.20 -10.36
C GLU A 80 5.53 10.64 -9.74
N PHE A 81 6.49 10.28 -10.59
CA PHE A 81 7.77 9.74 -10.13
C PHE A 81 8.51 10.79 -9.29
N ASP A 82 8.80 10.44 -8.05
CA ASP A 82 9.51 11.27 -7.08
C ASP A 82 10.52 10.40 -6.35
N ILE A 83 11.80 10.53 -6.73
CA ILE A 83 12.86 9.69 -6.17
C ILE A 83 13.03 9.94 -4.67
N GLY A 84 12.84 11.17 -4.22
CA GLY A 84 12.93 11.50 -2.79
C GLY A 84 11.87 10.78 -1.98
N ALA A 85 10.63 10.78 -2.45
CA ALA A 85 9.52 10.09 -1.80
C ALA A 85 9.74 8.56 -1.80
N ILE A 86 10.21 8.01 -2.91
CA ILE A 86 10.51 6.57 -3.04
C ILE A 86 11.62 6.17 -2.06
N MET A 87 12.67 6.96 -1.97
CA MET A 87 13.79 6.67 -1.07
C MET A 87 13.38 6.77 0.40
N ARG A 88 12.55 7.75 0.77
CA ARG A 88 12.02 7.85 2.13
C ARG A 88 11.15 6.64 2.48
N ALA A 89 10.31 6.22 1.55
CA ALA A 89 9.47 5.02 1.74
C ALA A 89 10.31 3.76 1.89
N LYS A 90 11.33 3.59 1.06
CA LYS A 90 12.24 2.43 1.14
C LYS A 90 13.01 2.40 2.46
N ARG A 91 13.49 3.54 2.95
CA ARG A 91 14.16 3.62 4.26
C ARG A 91 13.19 3.28 5.40
N ALA A 92 11.91 3.60 5.25
CA ALA A 92 10.88 3.26 6.22
C ALA A 92 10.47 1.78 6.18
N GLY A 93 10.78 1.07 5.09
CA GLY A 93 10.51 -0.36 4.97
C GLY A 93 9.68 -0.79 3.77
N ALA A 94 9.44 0.10 2.80
CA ALA A 94 8.77 -0.27 1.55
C ALA A 94 9.74 -0.96 0.60
N GLN A 95 9.22 -1.88 -0.23
CA GLN A 95 10.01 -2.60 -1.22
C GLN A 95 9.89 -2.02 -2.63
N ASP A 96 8.78 -1.35 -2.94
CA ASP A 96 8.49 -0.93 -4.31
C ASP A 96 7.63 0.33 -4.34
N TYR A 97 7.30 0.77 -5.55
CA TYR A 97 6.39 1.89 -5.77
C TYR A 97 5.43 1.58 -6.93
N LEU A 98 4.32 2.32 -6.97
CA LEU A 98 3.31 2.26 -8.02
C LEU A 98 2.91 3.68 -8.39
N LEU A 99 2.78 3.97 -9.67
CA LEU A 99 2.31 5.29 -10.11
C LEU A 99 0.81 5.24 -10.41
N LYS A 100 0.09 6.29 -10.05
CA LYS A 100 -1.32 6.45 -10.40
C LYS A 100 -1.48 7.67 -11.33
N PRO A 101 -2.41 7.64 -12.30
CA PRO A 101 -3.37 6.55 -12.50
C PRO A 101 -2.70 5.28 -13.03
N PHE A 102 -3.16 4.14 -12.55
CA PHE A 102 -2.70 2.83 -13.01
C PHE A 102 -3.82 2.15 -13.80
N ASN A 103 -3.44 1.33 -14.78
CA ASN A 103 -4.39 0.46 -15.46
C ASN A 103 -4.32 -0.95 -14.84
N ARG A 104 -5.20 -1.83 -15.32
CA ARG A 104 -5.28 -3.22 -14.86
C ARG A 104 -3.93 -3.94 -14.98
N SER A 105 -3.29 -3.82 -16.13
CA SER A 105 -2.01 -4.48 -16.41
C SER A 105 -0.90 -4.02 -15.45
N GLN A 106 -0.82 -2.72 -15.22
CA GLN A 106 0.19 -2.13 -14.35
C GLN A 106 -0.01 -2.56 -12.90
N LEU A 107 -1.25 -2.55 -12.41
CA LEU A 107 -1.54 -2.95 -11.04
C LEU A 107 -1.27 -4.43 -10.82
N LEU A 108 -1.72 -5.29 -11.72
CA LEU A 108 -1.50 -6.73 -11.63
C LEU A 108 -0.01 -7.09 -11.73
N SER A 109 0.73 -6.41 -12.62
CA SER A 109 2.17 -6.62 -12.75
C SER A 109 2.89 -6.27 -11.45
N ARG A 110 2.56 -5.15 -10.83
CA ARG A 110 3.18 -4.73 -9.58
C ARG A 110 2.87 -5.70 -8.42
N PHE A 111 1.64 -6.17 -8.33
CA PHE A 111 1.27 -7.16 -7.32
C PHE A 111 1.99 -8.48 -7.52
N ARG A 112 2.16 -8.91 -8.78
CA ARG A 112 2.95 -10.11 -9.08
C ARG A 112 4.39 -9.96 -8.57
N ASP A 113 5.01 -8.82 -8.81
CA ASP A 113 6.37 -8.54 -8.36
C ASP A 113 6.47 -8.53 -6.82
N LEU A 114 5.51 -7.92 -6.15
CA LEU A 114 5.46 -7.89 -4.69
C LEU A 114 5.28 -9.28 -4.08
N ARG A 115 4.47 -10.13 -4.71
CA ARG A 115 4.24 -11.50 -4.24
C ARG A 115 5.47 -12.40 -4.45
N ALA A 116 6.26 -12.11 -5.46
CA ALA A 116 7.48 -12.89 -5.78
C ALA A 116 8.69 -12.47 -4.92
N ALA A 117 8.63 -11.29 -4.32
CA ALA A 117 9.76 -10.74 -3.57
C ALA A 117 10.06 -11.49 -2.26
#